data_feceebcf0ada05cdfd974c9a53d8eeff
#
_entry.id   feceebcf0ada05cdfd974c9a53d8eeff
#
_cell.length_a   1.000
_cell.length_b   1.000
_cell.length_c   1.000
_cell.angle_alpha   90.00
_cell.angle_beta   90.00
_cell.angle_gamma   90.00
#
_symmetry.space_group_name_H-M   'P 1'
#
loop_
_entity.id
_entity.type
_entity.pdbx_description
1 polymer ?
#
loop_
_entity_poly.entity_id
_entity_poly.type
_entity_poly.pdbx_seq_one_letter_code
_entity_poly.pdbx_strand_id
1 'polypeptide(L)'
;MLKKTFLFIFIGGIFYLFGAVTVHYKLFPFSEIVKIRNYFKENSNLINYSPYYLSKVSQFNELKDSDKFSIVMIGDSITDGAEWYELLKNNEVQNRGIGGDTTKGILDRLDTINKSIKKAFLMIGINDIGRYTTVDEIYNNYIKILENLEKKDIKVHIQSVLYVGKNYPNSYYFNEEVKNLNKKLEQIAKNKNIDFIDLNSIFAPNNYLEKIYTDDEIHLNGK
;
A
#
# COMPACT_ATOMS: atom_id res chain seq x y z
N MET A 1 -17.57 5.08 50.74
CA MET A 1 -16.81 5.69 49.63
C MET A 1 -15.98 4.63 48.85
N LEU A 2 -15.15 3.85 49.51
CA LEU A 2 -14.26 2.84 48.84
C LEU A 2 -14.98 1.86 47.92
N LYS A 3 -16.14 1.30 48.31
CA LYS A 3 -16.88 0.33 47.46
C LYS A 3 -17.36 0.92 46.11
N LYS A 4 -17.77 2.20 46.08
CA LYS A 4 -18.18 2.88 44.84
C LYS A 4 -16.99 3.15 43.95
N THR A 5 -15.85 3.57 44.49
CA THR A 5 -14.62 3.78 43.73
C THR A 5 -14.10 2.47 43.10
N PHE A 6 -14.14 1.37 43.84
CA PHE A 6 -13.77 0.02 43.34
C PHE A 6 -14.68 -0.42 42.19
N LEU A 7 -16.00 -0.18 42.31
CA LEU A 7 -16.95 -0.48 41.26
C LEU A 7 -16.67 0.31 39.97
N PHE A 8 -16.36 1.60 40.05
CA PHE A 8 -16.02 2.43 38.89
C PHE A 8 -14.73 1.97 38.22
N ILE A 9 -13.69 1.62 38.97
CA ILE A 9 -12.42 1.09 38.45
C ILE A 9 -12.67 -0.27 37.76
N PHE A 10 -13.47 -1.13 38.34
CA PHE A 10 -13.81 -2.44 37.79
C PHE A 10 -14.59 -2.32 36.47
N ILE A 11 -15.60 -1.44 36.42
CA ILE A 11 -16.39 -1.17 35.22
C ILE A 11 -15.50 -0.57 34.14
N GLY A 12 -14.64 0.41 34.49
CA GLY A 12 -13.67 1.01 33.56
C GLY A 12 -12.71 -0.03 32.99
N GLY A 13 -12.25 -0.98 33.81
CA GLY A 13 -11.42 -2.11 33.37
C GLY A 13 -12.12 -3.03 32.36
N ILE A 14 -13.41 -3.33 32.59
CA ILE A 14 -14.21 -4.14 31.63
C ILE A 14 -14.37 -3.42 30.31
N PHE A 15 -14.68 -2.12 30.30
CA PHE A 15 -14.81 -1.34 29.07
C PHE A 15 -13.46 -1.22 28.32
N TYR A 16 -12.35 -1.07 29.04
CA TYR A 16 -11.02 -1.07 28.46
C TYR A 16 -10.68 -2.40 27.79
N LEU A 17 -10.92 -3.54 28.49
CA LEU A 17 -10.69 -4.88 27.95
C LEU A 17 -11.60 -5.15 26.74
N PHE A 18 -12.87 -4.77 26.82
CA PHE A 18 -13.80 -4.89 25.70
C PHE A 18 -13.32 -4.08 24.50
N GLY A 19 -12.86 -2.83 24.71
CA GLY A 19 -12.29 -2.01 23.66
C GLY A 19 -11.05 -2.64 23.04
N ALA A 20 -10.12 -3.14 23.86
CA ALA A 20 -8.90 -3.82 23.39
C ALA A 20 -9.21 -5.07 22.55
N VAL A 21 -10.15 -5.92 23.02
CA VAL A 21 -10.60 -7.11 22.27
C VAL A 21 -11.29 -6.72 20.98
N THR A 22 -12.16 -5.72 21.01
CA THR A 22 -12.88 -5.20 19.83
C THR A 22 -11.93 -4.72 18.76
N VAL A 23 -10.89 -3.98 19.14
CA VAL A 23 -9.87 -3.47 18.21
C VAL A 23 -9.00 -4.60 17.67
N HIS A 24 -8.55 -5.51 18.55
CA HIS A 24 -7.67 -6.61 18.17
C HIS A 24 -8.34 -7.60 17.21
N TYR A 25 -9.58 -7.99 17.50
CA TYR A 25 -10.33 -8.97 16.69
C TYR A 25 -11.29 -8.33 15.69
N LYS A 26 -11.32 -7.00 15.58
CA LYS A 26 -12.24 -6.25 14.70
C LYS A 26 -13.72 -6.60 14.88
N LEU A 27 -14.10 -6.90 16.10
CA LEU A 27 -15.49 -7.19 16.43
C LEU A 27 -16.31 -5.89 16.40
N PHE A 28 -17.65 -6.04 16.32
CA PHE A 28 -18.53 -4.89 16.52
C PHE A 28 -18.21 -4.19 17.87
N PRO A 29 -18.08 -2.83 17.95
CA PRO A 29 -18.40 -1.83 16.93
C PRO A 29 -17.19 -1.34 16.07
N PHE A 30 -16.06 -2.06 16.04
CA PHE A 30 -14.84 -1.61 15.35
C PHE A 30 -15.10 -1.26 13.87
N SER A 31 -15.81 -2.12 13.13
CA SER A 31 -16.13 -1.88 11.73
C SER A 31 -16.96 -0.60 11.52
N GLU A 32 -17.89 -0.31 12.44
CA GLU A 32 -18.73 0.89 12.37
C GLU A 32 -17.91 2.16 12.71
N ILE A 33 -17.01 2.08 13.68
CA ILE A 33 -16.08 3.18 14.01
C ILE A 33 -15.18 3.49 12.81
N VAL A 34 -14.68 2.46 12.11
CA VAL A 34 -13.88 2.64 10.89
C VAL A 34 -14.70 3.29 9.78
N LYS A 35 -15.95 2.87 9.56
CA LYS A 35 -16.85 3.49 8.58
C LYS A 35 -17.11 4.97 8.90
N ILE A 36 -17.40 5.29 10.15
CA ILE A 36 -17.62 6.67 10.61
C ILE A 36 -16.34 7.50 10.39
N ARG A 37 -15.18 6.99 10.78
CA ARG A 37 -13.89 7.65 10.56
C ARG A 37 -13.64 7.92 9.06
N ASN A 38 -13.89 6.91 8.20
CA ASN A 38 -13.70 7.04 6.76
C ASN A 38 -14.68 8.05 6.16
N TYR A 39 -15.95 8.05 6.60
CA TYR A 39 -16.94 9.07 6.20
C TYR A 39 -16.47 10.50 6.52
N PHE A 40 -15.95 10.75 7.72
CA PHE A 40 -15.39 12.06 8.07
C PHE A 40 -14.13 12.40 7.29
N LYS A 41 -13.31 11.40 6.94
CA LYS A 41 -12.10 11.56 6.14
C LYS A 41 -12.42 11.90 4.67
N GLU A 42 -13.43 11.25 4.10
CA GLU A 42 -13.89 11.51 2.72
C GLU A 42 -14.53 12.91 2.60
N ASN A 43 -15.23 13.37 3.63
CA ASN A 43 -15.85 14.70 3.65
C ASN A 43 -14.87 15.82 4.04
N SER A 44 -13.68 15.50 4.56
CA SER A 44 -12.58 16.45 4.64
C SER A 44 -11.82 16.43 3.30
N ASN A 45 -12.12 17.35 2.41
CA ASN A 45 -11.46 17.55 1.11
C ASN A 45 -9.96 17.91 1.22
N LEU A 46 -9.32 17.64 2.34
CA LEU A 46 -7.90 17.88 2.61
C LEU A 46 -7.20 16.55 2.88
N ILE A 47 -6.77 15.88 1.80
CA ILE A 47 -5.74 14.87 1.94
C ILE A 47 -4.46 15.63 2.33
N ASN A 48 -4.10 15.56 3.60
CA ASN A 48 -2.89 16.19 4.09
C ASN A 48 -1.70 15.28 3.76
N TYR A 49 -1.12 15.47 2.58
CA TYR A 49 0.10 14.76 2.17
C TYR A 49 1.29 15.17 3.03
N SER A 50 2.18 14.22 3.34
CA SER A 50 3.40 14.52 4.08
C SER A 50 4.30 15.48 3.29
N PRO A 51 5.14 16.28 3.95
CA PRO A 51 6.13 17.11 3.27
C PRO A 51 7.04 16.29 2.34
N TYR A 52 7.35 15.05 2.70
CA TYR A 52 8.12 14.12 1.86
C TYR A 52 7.39 13.79 0.56
N TYR A 53 6.11 13.44 0.62
CA TYR A 53 5.29 13.18 -0.56
C TYR A 53 5.26 14.40 -1.49
N LEU A 54 4.99 15.59 -0.95
CA LEU A 54 4.94 16.84 -1.74
C LEU A 54 6.29 17.15 -2.40
N SER A 55 7.39 16.95 -1.68
CA SER A 55 8.76 17.12 -2.23
C SER A 55 9.03 16.15 -3.36
N LYS A 56 8.68 14.87 -3.22
CA LYS A 56 8.87 13.86 -4.28
C LYS A 56 8.00 14.17 -5.50
N VAL A 57 6.74 14.55 -5.32
CA VAL A 57 5.84 14.93 -6.42
C VAL A 57 6.37 16.16 -7.15
N SER A 58 6.92 17.16 -6.44
CA SER A 58 7.58 18.31 -7.05
C SER A 58 8.76 17.89 -7.93
N GLN A 59 9.64 17.03 -7.41
CA GLN A 59 10.76 16.47 -8.20
C GLN A 59 10.28 15.70 -9.43
N PHE A 60 9.21 14.90 -9.29
CA PHE A 60 8.65 14.13 -10.40
C PHE A 60 8.08 15.06 -11.49
N ASN A 61 7.48 16.18 -11.11
CA ASN A 61 7.01 17.19 -12.07
C ASN A 61 8.14 17.82 -12.88
N GLU A 62 9.29 18.13 -12.26
CA GLU A 62 10.46 18.64 -12.98
C GLU A 62 11.04 17.62 -13.98
N LEU A 63 10.84 16.32 -13.72
CA LEU A 63 11.40 15.24 -14.52
C LEU A 63 10.40 14.63 -15.52
N LYS A 64 9.15 15.07 -15.55
CA LYS A 64 8.08 14.40 -16.33
C LYS A 64 8.22 14.55 -17.85
N ASP A 65 8.91 15.57 -18.32
CA ASP A 65 9.10 15.85 -19.75
C ASP A 65 10.42 15.28 -20.31
N SER A 66 11.17 14.52 -19.49
CA SER A 66 12.36 13.80 -19.94
C SER A 66 11.96 12.64 -20.85
N ASP A 67 12.59 12.52 -22.01
CA ASP A 67 12.39 11.42 -22.96
C ASP A 67 13.35 10.24 -22.74
N LYS A 68 14.23 10.35 -21.74
CA LYS A 68 15.26 9.34 -21.41
C LYS A 68 14.69 8.01 -20.91
N PHE A 69 13.52 8.02 -20.27
CA PHE A 69 13.00 6.88 -19.56
C PHE A 69 11.93 6.14 -20.37
N SER A 70 12.01 4.80 -20.42
CA SER A 70 11.02 3.93 -21.06
C SER A 70 10.28 3.03 -20.07
N ILE A 71 10.81 2.88 -18.85
CA ILE A 71 10.28 2.02 -17.80
C ILE A 71 10.07 2.84 -16.52
N VAL A 72 8.98 2.59 -15.81
CA VAL A 72 8.70 3.22 -14.51
C VAL A 72 8.36 2.18 -13.46
N MET A 73 8.94 2.35 -12.27
CA MET A 73 8.60 1.62 -11.05
C MET A 73 7.69 2.51 -10.22
N ILE A 74 6.43 2.10 -10.00
CA ILE A 74 5.39 2.87 -9.30
C ILE A 74 5.03 2.14 -8.01
N GLY A 75 5.10 2.82 -6.88
CA GLY A 75 4.76 2.21 -5.60
C GLY A 75 4.99 3.11 -4.40
N ASP A 76 5.13 2.47 -3.26
CA ASP A 76 5.35 3.09 -1.95
C ASP A 76 6.84 3.07 -1.52
N SER A 77 7.08 2.92 -0.20
CA SER A 77 8.44 2.89 0.37
C SER A 77 9.30 1.75 -0.15
N ILE A 78 8.71 0.60 -0.47
CA ILE A 78 9.45 -0.56 -0.99
C ILE A 78 9.98 -0.24 -2.38
N THR A 79 9.19 0.47 -3.19
CA THR A 79 9.62 0.95 -4.50
C THR A 79 10.58 2.14 -4.39
N ASP A 80 10.32 3.08 -3.48
CA ASP A 80 11.12 4.29 -3.27
C ASP A 80 12.56 3.97 -2.85
N GLY A 81 12.72 2.98 -1.95
CA GLY A 81 14.00 2.63 -1.33
C GLY A 81 14.97 1.84 -2.21
N ALA A 82 14.58 1.45 -3.42
CA ALA A 82 15.42 0.66 -4.30
C ALA A 82 16.12 1.49 -5.39
N GLU A 83 17.39 1.24 -5.61
CA GLU A 83 18.20 1.83 -6.67
C GLU A 83 17.99 1.08 -7.99
N TRP A 84 16.78 1.22 -8.57
CA TRP A 84 16.29 0.41 -9.69
C TRP A 84 17.22 0.41 -10.90
N TYR A 85 17.81 1.56 -11.26
CA TYR A 85 18.69 1.66 -12.41
C TYR A 85 19.99 0.84 -12.23
N GLU A 86 20.51 0.77 -10.99
CA GLU A 86 21.69 -0.03 -10.66
C GLU A 86 21.33 -1.52 -10.57
N LEU A 87 20.27 -1.86 -9.85
CA LEU A 87 19.82 -3.24 -9.67
C LEU A 87 19.49 -3.91 -11.01
N LEU A 88 18.82 -3.20 -11.90
CA LEU A 88 18.43 -3.70 -13.21
C LEU A 88 19.49 -3.43 -14.29
N LYS A 89 20.59 -2.73 -13.96
CA LYS A 89 21.64 -2.30 -14.92
C LYS A 89 21.04 -1.65 -16.15
N ASN A 90 20.00 -0.83 -15.95
CA ASN A 90 19.25 -0.18 -17.01
C ASN A 90 18.93 1.26 -16.63
N ASN A 91 19.55 2.20 -17.34
CA ASN A 91 19.44 3.64 -17.10
C ASN A 91 18.15 4.28 -17.66
N GLU A 92 17.31 3.48 -18.31
CA GLU A 92 15.99 3.91 -18.78
C GLU A 92 14.88 3.68 -17.73
N VAL A 93 15.23 3.12 -16.57
CA VAL A 93 14.28 2.88 -15.49
C VAL A 93 14.15 4.10 -14.59
N GLN A 94 12.92 4.52 -14.35
CA GLN A 94 12.60 5.64 -13.49
C GLN A 94 11.94 5.14 -12.20
N ASN A 95 12.43 5.59 -11.04
CA ASN A 95 11.78 5.35 -9.76
C ASN A 95 10.69 6.41 -9.51
N ARG A 96 9.46 5.95 -9.32
CA ARG A 96 8.28 6.72 -8.91
C ARG A 96 7.64 6.13 -7.65
N GLY A 97 8.46 5.57 -6.75
CA GLY A 97 8.08 5.23 -5.40
C GLY A 97 8.04 6.47 -4.49
N ILE A 98 7.16 6.47 -3.50
CA ILE A 98 7.13 7.46 -2.41
C ILE A 98 6.85 6.75 -1.08
N GLY A 99 7.72 6.94 -0.11
CA GLY A 99 7.55 6.38 1.23
C GLY A 99 6.20 6.69 1.85
N GLY A 100 5.48 5.67 2.30
CA GLY A 100 4.16 5.80 2.91
C GLY A 100 3.01 6.09 1.95
N ASP A 101 3.22 6.01 0.63
CA ASP A 101 2.18 6.28 -0.36
C ASP A 101 1.07 5.22 -0.35
N THR A 102 -0.08 5.59 -0.90
CA THR A 102 -1.30 4.77 -1.03
C THR A 102 -1.78 4.75 -2.47
N THR A 103 -2.71 3.85 -2.77
CA THR A 103 -3.38 3.81 -4.08
C THR A 103 -4.01 5.16 -4.45
N LYS A 104 -4.60 5.87 -3.48
CA LYS A 104 -5.12 7.23 -3.69
C LYS A 104 -4.02 8.24 -4.00
N GLY A 105 -2.89 8.16 -3.28
CA GLY A 105 -1.75 9.04 -3.52
C GLY A 105 -1.15 8.83 -4.92
N ILE A 106 -1.08 7.60 -5.42
CA ILE A 106 -0.68 7.32 -6.81
C ILE A 106 -1.66 7.97 -7.79
N LEU A 107 -2.97 7.83 -7.58
CA LEU A 107 -3.99 8.45 -8.45
C LEU A 107 -3.80 9.96 -8.58
N ASP A 108 -3.47 10.62 -7.48
CA ASP A 108 -3.32 12.08 -7.43
C ASP A 108 -2.02 12.59 -8.09
N ARG A 109 -1.08 11.69 -8.46
CA ARG A 109 0.19 12.03 -9.10
C ARG A 109 0.47 11.29 -10.41
N LEU A 110 -0.51 10.64 -11.03
CA LEU A 110 -0.35 9.93 -12.30
C LEU A 110 0.05 10.84 -13.47
N ASP A 111 -0.19 12.13 -13.36
CA ASP A 111 0.23 13.14 -14.34
C ASP A 111 1.73 13.42 -14.31
N THR A 112 2.43 13.02 -13.26
CA THR A 112 3.90 13.10 -13.15
C THR A 112 4.65 12.03 -13.93
N ILE A 113 3.92 11.04 -14.50
CA ILE A 113 4.53 9.96 -15.29
C ILE A 113 4.82 10.47 -16.71
N ASN A 114 6.07 10.30 -17.14
CA ASN A 114 6.55 10.74 -18.44
C ASN A 114 5.75 10.13 -19.60
N LYS A 115 5.60 10.89 -20.67
CA LYS A 115 4.96 10.42 -21.91
C LYS A 115 5.81 9.40 -22.68
N SER A 116 7.12 9.36 -22.43
CA SER A 116 8.07 8.40 -23.04
C SER A 116 7.94 6.99 -22.45
N ILE A 117 7.33 6.82 -21.27
CA ILE A 117 7.17 5.54 -20.60
C ILE A 117 6.34 4.58 -21.45
N LYS A 118 6.85 3.35 -21.60
CA LYS A 118 6.18 2.25 -22.31
C LYS A 118 5.80 1.10 -21.39
N LYS A 119 6.50 0.96 -20.26
CA LYS A 119 6.24 -0.11 -19.29
C LYS A 119 6.17 0.45 -17.87
N ALA A 120 5.21 -0.03 -17.10
CA ALA A 120 5.09 0.29 -15.68
C ALA A 120 5.04 -0.98 -14.84
N PHE A 121 5.81 -1.02 -13.77
CA PHE A 121 5.70 -2.03 -12.72
C PHE A 121 5.02 -1.38 -11.51
N LEU A 122 3.90 -1.95 -11.08
CA LEU A 122 3.04 -1.35 -10.06
C LEU A 122 2.94 -2.27 -8.84
N MET A 123 3.38 -1.78 -7.67
CA MET A 123 3.22 -2.43 -6.38
C MET A 123 2.80 -1.41 -5.33
N ILE A 124 1.59 -1.52 -4.81
CA ILE A 124 1.02 -0.58 -3.82
C ILE A 124 -0.10 -1.26 -3.03
N GLY A 125 -0.36 -0.82 -1.80
CA GLY A 125 -1.53 -1.27 -1.05
C GLY A 125 -1.26 -1.57 0.42
N ILE A 126 -0.01 -1.84 0.82
CA ILE A 126 0.31 -2.16 2.22
C ILE A 126 0.00 -0.98 3.16
N ASN A 127 0.26 0.25 2.71
CA ASN A 127 -0.06 1.45 3.47
C ASN A 127 -1.57 1.74 3.51
N ASP A 128 -2.30 1.40 2.45
CA ASP A 128 -3.77 1.46 2.45
C ASP A 128 -4.35 0.55 3.53
N ILE A 129 -3.87 -0.71 3.57
CA ILE A 129 -4.25 -1.70 4.60
C ILE A 129 -3.88 -1.19 6.00
N GLY A 130 -2.68 -0.63 6.18
CA GLY A 130 -2.23 -0.03 7.42
C GLY A 130 -3.09 1.16 7.88
N ARG A 131 -3.73 1.84 6.95
CA ARG A 131 -4.69 2.93 7.21
C ARG A 131 -6.14 2.44 7.28
N TYR A 132 -6.35 1.13 7.28
CA TYR A 132 -7.66 0.49 7.30
C TYR A 132 -8.57 0.88 6.12
N THR A 133 -7.99 1.19 4.96
CA THR A 133 -8.73 1.27 3.70
C THR A 133 -9.20 -0.13 3.33
N THR A 134 -10.43 -0.27 2.90
CA THR A 134 -10.97 -1.59 2.56
C THR A 134 -10.32 -2.17 1.30
N VAL A 135 -10.21 -3.49 1.22
CA VAL A 135 -9.68 -4.16 0.01
C VAL A 135 -10.46 -3.78 -1.24
N ASP A 136 -11.78 -3.56 -1.12
CA ASP A 136 -12.61 -3.14 -2.25
C ASP A 136 -12.28 -1.72 -2.71
N GLU A 137 -12.02 -0.81 -1.80
CA GLU A 137 -11.60 0.56 -2.14
C GLU A 137 -10.21 0.56 -2.80
N ILE A 138 -9.25 -0.19 -2.23
CA ILE A 138 -7.92 -0.37 -2.81
C ILE A 138 -8.03 -0.93 -4.24
N TYR A 139 -8.82 -1.98 -4.42
CA TYR A 139 -9.06 -2.59 -5.71
C TYR A 139 -9.68 -1.62 -6.72
N ASN A 140 -10.68 -0.83 -6.32
CA ASN A 140 -11.29 0.19 -7.18
C ASN A 140 -10.28 1.28 -7.58
N ASN A 141 -9.35 1.64 -6.69
CA ASN A 141 -8.26 2.54 -7.03
C ASN A 141 -7.29 1.91 -8.04
N TYR A 142 -6.97 0.63 -7.90
CA TYR A 142 -6.18 -0.10 -8.91
C TYR A 142 -6.83 -0.05 -10.29
N ILE A 143 -8.15 -0.30 -10.38
CA ILE A 143 -8.87 -0.19 -11.66
C ILE A 143 -8.65 1.18 -12.30
N LYS A 144 -8.82 2.26 -11.53
CA LYS A 144 -8.62 3.63 -12.01
C LYS A 144 -7.17 3.89 -12.43
N ILE A 145 -6.18 3.38 -11.67
CA ILE A 145 -4.76 3.50 -12.02
C ILE A 145 -4.50 2.81 -13.35
N LEU A 146 -4.94 1.56 -13.51
CA LEU A 146 -4.76 0.78 -14.73
C LEU A 146 -5.40 1.47 -15.94
N GLU A 147 -6.63 1.97 -15.82
CA GLU A 147 -7.31 2.70 -16.89
C GLU A 147 -6.58 3.99 -17.29
N ASN A 148 -5.98 4.71 -16.32
CA ASN A 148 -5.21 5.91 -16.62
C ASN A 148 -3.88 5.58 -17.31
N LEU A 149 -3.20 4.50 -16.93
CA LEU A 149 -1.96 4.06 -17.58
C LEU A 149 -2.24 3.50 -18.97
N GLU A 150 -3.33 2.78 -19.15
CA GLU A 150 -3.80 2.28 -20.45
C GLU A 150 -4.09 3.43 -21.43
N LYS A 151 -4.76 4.50 -20.99
CA LYS A 151 -4.99 5.72 -21.79
C LYS A 151 -3.70 6.42 -22.23
N LYS A 152 -2.60 6.18 -21.52
CA LYS A 152 -1.26 6.69 -21.87
C LYS A 152 -0.47 5.71 -22.73
N ASP A 153 -1.05 4.60 -23.18
CA ASP A 153 -0.39 3.53 -23.95
C ASP A 153 0.80 2.90 -23.19
N ILE A 154 0.65 2.75 -21.87
CA ILE A 154 1.68 2.16 -20.99
C ILE A 154 1.28 0.72 -20.67
N LYS A 155 2.14 -0.24 -21.04
CA LYS A 155 1.97 -1.65 -20.65
C LYS A 155 2.25 -1.80 -19.15
N VAL A 156 1.26 -2.23 -18.38
CA VAL A 156 1.40 -2.42 -16.93
C VAL A 156 1.74 -3.86 -16.60
N HIS A 157 2.62 -4.04 -15.61
CA HIS A 157 2.89 -5.30 -14.94
C HIS A 157 2.51 -5.10 -13.45
N ILE A 158 1.55 -5.85 -12.94
CA ILE A 158 1.15 -5.77 -11.54
C ILE A 158 2.06 -6.70 -10.74
N GLN A 159 2.70 -6.16 -9.72
CA GLN A 159 3.43 -6.97 -8.73
C GLN A 159 2.52 -7.23 -7.53
N SER A 160 2.57 -8.44 -6.98
CA SER A 160 1.81 -8.74 -5.76
C SER A 160 2.27 -7.82 -4.63
N VAL A 161 1.32 -7.34 -3.83
CA VAL A 161 1.63 -6.68 -2.56
C VAL A 161 2.31 -7.70 -1.65
N LEU A 162 3.44 -7.32 -1.06
CA LEU A 162 4.22 -8.22 -0.20
C LEU A 162 3.51 -8.43 1.14
N TYR A 163 3.62 -9.65 1.66
CA TYR A 163 3.29 -9.94 3.06
C TYR A 163 4.27 -9.23 3.99
N VAL A 164 3.83 -8.90 5.19
CA VAL A 164 4.72 -8.47 6.27
C VAL A 164 5.30 -9.69 7.00
N GLY A 165 6.43 -9.50 7.67
CA GLY A 165 7.07 -10.54 8.47
C GLY A 165 6.25 -10.93 9.69
N LYS A 166 6.59 -12.08 10.30
CA LYS A 166 5.83 -12.67 11.40
C LYS A 166 5.77 -11.79 12.64
N ASN A 167 6.83 -11.01 12.90
CA ASN A 167 6.92 -10.16 14.08
C ASN A 167 6.40 -8.74 13.84
N TYR A 168 5.92 -8.43 12.63
CA TYR A 168 5.28 -7.15 12.36
C TYR A 168 4.01 -6.99 13.21
N PRO A 169 3.74 -5.82 13.80
CA PRO A 169 2.53 -5.59 14.60
C PRO A 169 1.26 -5.94 13.80
N ASN A 170 0.40 -6.76 14.37
CA ASN A 170 -0.82 -7.26 13.72
C ASN A 170 -0.58 -7.99 12.37
N SER A 171 0.56 -8.67 12.21
CA SER A 171 0.97 -9.36 10.98
C SER A 171 -0.12 -10.27 10.39
N TYR A 172 -0.86 -10.99 11.23
CA TYR A 172 -1.97 -11.83 10.80
C TYR A 172 -3.04 -11.02 10.05
N TYR A 173 -3.44 -9.88 10.60
CA TYR A 173 -4.40 -8.99 9.94
C TYR A 173 -3.88 -8.47 8.61
N PHE A 174 -2.66 -7.93 8.61
CA PHE A 174 -2.05 -7.41 7.38
C PHE A 174 -2.01 -8.48 6.30
N ASN A 175 -1.55 -9.68 6.63
CA ASN A 175 -1.34 -10.73 5.65
C ASN A 175 -2.65 -11.33 5.13
N GLU A 176 -3.72 -11.41 5.93
CA GLU A 176 -5.05 -11.80 5.43
C GLU A 176 -5.61 -10.74 4.45
N GLU A 177 -5.47 -9.44 4.75
CA GLU A 177 -5.91 -8.38 3.83
C GLU A 177 -5.05 -8.33 2.55
N VAL A 178 -3.73 -8.51 2.66
CA VAL A 178 -2.81 -8.63 1.50
C VAL A 178 -3.20 -9.81 0.63
N LYS A 179 -3.47 -10.97 1.21
CA LYS A 179 -3.92 -12.17 0.49
C LYS A 179 -5.22 -11.92 -0.28
N ASN A 180 -6.20 -11.29 0.38
CA ASN A 180 -7.48 -10.93 -0.24
C ASN A 180 -7.29 -9.93 -1.39
N LEU A 181 -6.42 -8.94 -1.21
CA LEU A 181 -6.09 -7.97 -2.25
C LEU A 181 -5.38 -8.65 -3.43
N ASN A 182 -4.32 -9.42 -3.19
CA ASN A 182 -3.56 -10.09 -4.24
C ASN A 182 -4.44 -11.02 -5.08
N LYS A 183 -5.38 -11.75 -4.48
CA LYS A 183 -6.36 -12.57 -5.21
C LYS A 183 -7.19 -11.73 -6.18
N LYS A 184 -7.62 -10.53 -5.80
CA LYS A 184 -8.36 -9.60 -6.69
C LYS A 184 -7.45 -9.03 -7.77
N LEU A 185 -6.19 -8.71 -7.44
CA LEU A 185 -5.21 -8.18 -8.40
C LEU A 185 -4.83 -9.23 -9.46
N GLU A 186 -4.64 -10.48 -9.07
CA GLU A 186 -4.42 -11.59 -10.00
C GLU A 186 -5.64 -11.79 -10.94
N GLN A 187 -6.85 -11.71 -10.38
CA GLN A 187 -8.08 -11.84 -11.19
C GLN A 187 -8.23 -10.70 -12.21
N ILE A 188 -7.96 -9.44 -11.82
CA ILE A 188 -8.05 -8.33 -12.79
C ILE A 188 -6.94 -8.40 -13.82
N ALA A 189 -5.73 -8.81 -13.43
CA ALA A 189 -4.63 -9.03 -14.35
C ALA A 189 -5.00 -10.06 -15.43
N LYS A 190 -5.55 -11.19 -15.03
CA LYS A 190 -6.06 -12.22 -15.94
C LYS A 190 -7.16 -11.68 -16.86
N ASN A 191 -8.14 -10.96 -16.32
CA ASN A 191 -9.27 -10.43 -17.09
C ASN A 191 -8.85 -9.37 -18.13
N LYS A 192 -7.83 -8.57 -17.82
CA LYS A 192 -7.30 -7.50 -18.67
C LYS A 192 -6.10 -7.95 -19.53
N ASN A 193 -5.69 -9.22 -19.44
CA ASN A 193 -4.48 -9.74 -20.09
C ASN A 193 -3.21 -8.93 -19.72
N ILE A 194 -3.08 -8.64 -18.44
CA ILE A 194 -1.95 -7.94 -17.82
C ILE A 194 -1.10 -8.97 -17.08
N ASP A 195 0.23 -8.84 -17.13
CA ASP A 195 1.12 -9.72 -16.38
C ASP A 195 0.99 -9.47 -14.87
N PHE A 196 0.78 -10.55 -14.11
CA PHE A 196 0.84 -10.53 -12.63
C PHE A 196 2.13 -11.23 -12.18
N ILE A 197 2.95 -10.52 -11.41
CA ILE A 197 4.22 -11.01 -10.88
C ILE A 197 4.03 -11.35 -9.41
N ASP A 198 3.97 -12.63 -9.09
CA ASP A 198 3.85 -13.11 -7.71
C ASP A 198 5.20 -13.07 -6.99
N LEU A 199 5.47 -11.97 -6.29
CA LEU A 199 6.67 -11.81 -5.48
C LEU A 199 6.61 -12.65 -4.19
N ASN A 200 5.41 -12.93 -3.67
CA ASN A 200 5.26 -13.65 -2.42
C ASN A 200 5.66 -15.13 -2.53
N SER A 201 5.59 -15.72 -3.72
CA SER A 201 6.08 -17.08 -3.95
C SER A 201 7.58 -17.22 -3.66
N ILE A 202 8.34 -16.12 -3.78
CA ILE A 202 9.79 -16.07 -3.52
C ILE A 202 10.08 -15.55 -2.11
N PHE A 203 9.49 -14.38 -1.77
CA PHE A 203 9.87 -13.65 -0.55
C PHE A 203 9.10 -14.07 0.69
N ALA A 204 7.93 -14.72 0.52
CA ALA A 204 7.01 -15.05 1.61
C ALA A 204 6.28 -16.40 1.42
N PRO A 205 6.98 -17.51 1.11
CA PRO A 205 6.36 -18.79 0.76
C PRO A 205 5.48 -19.38 1.86
N ASN A 206 5.68 -18.94 3.12
CA ASN A 206 4.90 -19.35 4.28
C ASN A 206 3.87 -18.29 4.71
N ASN A 207 3.44 -17.42 3.80
CA ASN A 207 2.53 -16.27 4.04
C ASN A 207 3.08 -15.23 5.02
N TYR A 208 4.39 -15.18 5.23
CA TYR A 208 5.11 -14.17 5.98
C TYR A 208 6.40 -13.84 5.24
N LEU A 209 6.73 -12.55 5.13
CA LEU A 209 8.00 -12.10 4.59
C LEU A 209 9.15 -12.77 5.39
N GLU A 210 10.02 -13.48 4.69
CA GLU A 210 11.10 -14.21 5.35
C GLU A 210 12.16 -13.24 5.87
N LYS A 211 12.64 -13.51 7.08
CA LYS A 211 13.59 -12.66 7.79
C LYS A 211 14.90 -12.43 7.04
N ILE A 212 15.26 -13.30 6.12
CA ILE A 212 16.47 -13.13 5.30
C ILE A 212 16.34 -11.95 4.33
N TYR A 213 15.12 -11.57 3.96
CA TYR A 213 14.84 -10.51 3.00
C TYR A 213 14.43 -9.18 3.64
N THR A 214 14.37 -9.09 4.99
CA THR A 214 13.93 -7.90 5.69
C THR A 214 14.64 -7.71 7.02
N ASP A 215 14.89 -6.46 7.39
CA ASP A 215 15.46 -6.10 8.69
C ASP A 215 14.41 -5.49 9.63
N ASP A 216 13.26 -5.04 9.10
CA ASP A 216 12.18 -4.36 9.83
C ASP A 216 10.79 -5.00 9.65
N GLU A 217 10.73 -6.20 9.07
CA GLU A 217 9.52 -7.00 8.86
C GLU A 217 8.59 -6.48 7.75
N ILE A 218 8.96 -5.42 7.00
CA ILE A 218 8.13 -4.83 5.94
C ILE A 218 8.93 -4.42 4.70
N HIS A 219 10.11 -3.83 4.85
CA HIS A 219 10.93 -3.39 3.73
C HIS A 219 11.93 -4.48 3.33
N LEU A 220 12.18 -4.59 2.02
CA LEU A 220 13.21 -5.51 1.52
C LEU A 220 14.61 -4.94 1.78
N ASN A 221 15.53 -5.84 2.14
CA ASN A 221 16.96 -5.54 2.21
C ASN A 221 17.65 -5.86 0.86
N GLY A 222 18.98 -5.88 0.83
CA GLY A 222 19.76 -6.06 -0.39
C GLY A 222 19.96 -7.52 -0.88
N LYS A 223 19.15 -8.47 -0.38
CA LYS A 223 19.30 -9.91 -0.73
C LYS A 223 18.28 -10.41 -1.74
#